data_2fa3dee882bb565a3b1dd380e7fa64ba
#
_entry.id   2fa3dee882bb565a3b1dd380e7fa64ba
#
_cell.length_a   1.000
_cell.length_b   1.000
_cell.length_c   1.000
_cell.angle_alpha   90.00
_cell.angle_beta   90.00
_cell.angle_gamma   90.00
#
_symmetry.space_group_name_H-M   'P 1'
#
loop_
_entity.id
_entity.type
_entity.pdbx_description
1 polymer ?
#
loop_
_entity_poly.entity_id
_entity_poly.type
_entity_poly.pdbx_seq_one_letter_code
_entity_poly.pdbx_strand_id
1 'polypeptide(L)'
;MDAVSWEYWSELGSGFVDAILLLVTGDPETWTIIRQSLVISITASVASVIPGVPIGAWVAVSSFPGRNLLIAAFNTGFGLPPVVVGLILSILLLRHGPLGGLNLRFTPPAMMVAQFILCLPIVINLTAVAVQQLNPKLRLQMRALGASRSQLMWLLGREIRLPLLGAYMAAFGAVVHEVGASQMVGGNLPGSTRVLTTAIVMETGMGHYDRAMACGIVLLLLVGVVAGLLTWVQQRDAYR
;
A
#
# COMPACT_ATOMS: atom_id res chain seq x y z
N MET A 1 -3.82 -41.00 -13.82
CA MET A 1 -3.18 -39.79 -13.23
C MET A 1 -2.10 -39.43 -14.22
N ASP A 2 -2.43 -38.47 -15.06
CA ASP A 2 -1.80 -38.28 -16.37
C ASP A 2 -0.44 -37.60 -16.25
N ALA A 3 0.46 -37.86 -17.23
CA ALA A 3 1.81 -37.27 -17.34
C ALA A 3 1.80 -35.74 -17.19
N VAL A 4 0.72 -35.10 -17.63
CA VAL A 4 0.46 -33.66 -17.51
C VAL A 4 0.42 -33.20 -16.03
N SER A 5 -0.06 -34.03 -15.10
CA SER A 5 -0.10 -33.64 -13.67
C SER A 5 1.28 -33.58 -13.02
N TRP A 6 2.22 -34.43 -13.44
CA TRP A 6 3.59 -34.45 -12.91
C TRP A 6 4.41 -33.24 -13.37
N GLU A 7 4.21 -32.79 -14.57
CA GLU A 7 4.87 -31.61 -15.14
C GLU A 7 4.51 -30.33 -14.35
N TYR A 8 3.22 -30.13 -14.03
CA TYR A 8 2.77 -29.00 -13.19
C TYR A 8 3.36 -29.03 -11.76
N TRP A 9 3.40 -30.20 -11.13
CA TRP A 9 3.98 -30.30 -9.79
C TRP A 9 5.50 -30.12 -9.79
N SER A 10 6.19 -30.49 -10.87
CA SER A 10 7.62 -30.24 -11.02
C SER A 10 7.93 -28.77 -11.22
N GLU A 11 7.12 -28.03 -12.00
CA GLU A 11 7.24 -26.56 -12.17
C GLU A 11 6.98 -25.80 -10.85
N LEU A 12 5.99 -26.22 -10.06
CA LEU A 12 5.76 -25.66 -8.73
C LEU A 12 6.94 -25.92 -7.79
N GLY A 13 7.48 -27.12 -7.84
CA GLY A 13 8.65 -27.50 -7.02
C GLY A 13 9.92 -26.76 -7.43
N SER A 14 10.18 -26.63 -8.73
CA SER A 14 11.34 -25.86 -9.25
C SER A 14 11.22 -24.39 -8.90
N GLY A 15 10.04 -23.78 -9.08
CA GLY A 15 9.81 -22.38 -8.72
C GLY A 15 10.08 -22.09 -7.23
N PHE A 16 9.79 -23.04 -6.33
CA PHE A 16 10.11 -22.88 -4.90
C PHE A 16 11.62 -22.96 -4.65
N VAL A 17 12.31 -23.91 -5.26
CA VAL A 17 13.77 -24.05 -5.18
C VAL A 17 14.45 -22.82 -5.77
N ASP A 18 14.00 -22.35 -6.93
CA ASP A 18 14.53 -21.17 -7.60
C ASP A 18 14.31 -19.90 -6.79
N ALA A 19 13.15 -19.73 -6.12
CA ALA A 19 12.93 -18.63 -5.19
C ALA A 19 13.96 -18.59 -4.06
N ILE A 20 14.24 -19.75 -3.45
CA ILE A 20 15.24 -19.88 -2.39
C ILE A 20 16.64 -19.58 -2.95
N LEU A 21 16.99 -20.17 -4.09
CA LEU A 21 18.27 -19.94 -4.74
C LEU A 21 18.48 -18.46 -5.07
N LEU A 22 17.53 -17.79 -5.69
CA LEU A 22 17.60 -16.36 -6.03
C LEU A 22 17.82 -15.47 -4.79
N LEU A 23 17.19 -15.83 -3.66
CA LEU A 23 17.38 -15.10 -2.40
C LEU A 23 18.75 -15.36 -1.78
N VAL A 24 19.21 -16.64 -1.78
CA VAL A 24 20.47 -17.06 -1.11
C VAL A 24 21.68 -16.71 -1.94
N THR A 25 21.61 -16.84 -3.27
CA THR A 25 22.72 -16.49 -4.18
C THR A 25 22.90 -14.98 -4.34
N GLY A 26 21.91 -14.20 -3.91
CA GLY A 26 22.00 -12.74 -3.97
C GLY A 26 21.91 -12.19 -5.40
N ASP A 27 21.09 -12.79 -6.27
CA ASP A 27 20.92 -12.33 -7.65
C ASP A 27 20.63 -10.82 -7.70
N PRO A 28 21.48 -10.00 -8.34
CA PRO A 28 21.37 -8.54 -8.30
C PRO A 28 20.05 -8.01 -8.89
N GLU A 29 19.49 -8.67 -9.90
CA GLU A 29 18.23 -8.26 -10.52
C GLU A 29 17.08 -8.50 -9.55
N THR A 30 17.01 -9.68 -8.95
CA THR A 30 15.98 -10.04 -7.95
C THR A 30 16.01 -9.10 -6.75
N TRP A 31 17.20 -8.82 -6.21
CA TRP A 31 17.33 -7.89 -5.08
C TRP A 31 16.94 -6.45 -5.45
N THR A 32 17.21 -6.02 -6.68
CA THR A 32 16.77 -4.72 -7.18
C THR A 32 15.24 -4.65 -7.24
N ILE A 33 14.58 -5.69 -7.74
CA ILE A 33 13.12 -5.80 -7.82
C ILE A 33 12.49 -5.79 -6.41
N ILE A 34 13.04 -6.57 -5.47
CA ILE A 34 12.60 -6.59 -4.07
C ILE A 34 12.72 -5.20 -3.44
N ARG A 35 13.88 -4.58 -3.58
CA ARG A 35 14.14 -3.24 -3.05
C ARG A 35 13.17 -2.21 -3.62
N GLN A 36 12.94 -2.21 -4.94
CA GLN A 36 12.00 -1.30 -5.58
C GLN A 36 10.58 -1.52 -5.06
N SER A 37 10.13 -2.77 -4.96
CA SER A 37 8.82 -3.11 -4.40
C SER A 37 8.64 -2.54 -2.99
N LEU A 38 9.62 -2.76 -2.11
CA LEU A 38 9.58 -2.25 -0.74
C LEU A 38 9.63 -0.73 -0.67
N VAL A 39 10.60 -0.10 -1.35
CA VAL A 39 10.79 1.35 -1.30
C VAL A 39 9.56 2.08 -1.81
N ILE A 40 8.98 1.65 -2.93
CA ILE A 40 7.80 2.30 -3.50
C ILE A 40 6.59 2.13 -2.57
N SER A 41 6.29 0.90 -2.13
CA SER A 41 5.09 0.63 -1.32
C SER A 41 5.19 1.20 0.09
N ILE A 42 6.36 1.12 0.75
CA ILE A 42 6.57 1.70 2.08
C ILE A 42 6.50 3.23 1.99
N THR A 43 7.17 3.85 1.03
CA THR A 43 7.16 5.31 0.89
C THR A 43 5.76 5.83 0.63
N ALA A 44 4.99 5.21 -0.27
CA ALA A 44 3.63 5.61 -0.58
C ALA A 44 2.68 5.44 0.62
N SER A 45 2.74 4.29 1.30
CA SER A 45 1.89 4.01 2.46
C SER A 45 2.22 4.91 3.66
N VAL A 46 3.50 5.12 3.97
CA VAL A 46 3.92 6.05 5.03
C VAL A 46 3.53 7.49 4.68
N ALA A 47 3.77 7.92 3.45
CA ALA A 47 3.39 9.27 3.01
C ALA A 47 1.88 9.50 3.13
N SER A 48 1.04 8.48 2.91
CA SER A 48 -0.42 8.60 3.04
C SER A 48 -0.89 8.77 4.49
N VAL A 49 -0.12 8.30 5.47
CA VAL A 49 -0.45 8.47 6.91
C VAL A 49 -0.37 9.94 7.33
N ILE A 50 0.59 10.69 6.77
CA ILE A 50 0.83 12.09 7.15
C ILE A 50 -0.42 12.97 6.96
N PRO A 51 -1.08 13.03 5.78
CA PRO A 51 -2.35 13.74 5.62
C PRO A 51 -3.56 12.89 6.02
N GLY A 52 -3.51 11.57 5.86
CA GLY A 52 -4.65 10.68 6.07
C GLY A 52 -5.15 10.65 7.51
N VAL A 53 -4.24 10.58 8.47
CA VAL A 53 -4.59 10.58 9.90
C VAL A 53 -5.22 11.89 10.35
N PRO A 54 -4.63 13.06 10.12
CA PRO A 54 -5.26 14.33 10.46
C PRO A 54 -6.61 14.55 9.79
N ILE A 55 -6.73 14.22 8.49
CA ILE A 55 -7.98 14.36 7.74
C ILE A 55 -9.05 13.43 8.31
N GLY A 56 -8.73 12.15 8.51
CA GLY A 56 -9.66 11.15 9.05
C GLY A 56 -10.14 11.51 10.45
N ALA A 57 -9.23 11.91 11.33
CA ALA A 57 -9.55 12.36 12.66
C ALA A 57 -10.42 13.64 12.65
N TRP A 58 -10.09 14.61 11.79
CA TRP A 58 -10.88 15.84 11.63
C TRP A 58 -12.30 15.54 11.13
N VAL A 59 -12.45 14.71 10.10
CA VAL A 59 -13.77 14.29 9.58
C VAL A 59 -14.59 13.57 10.64
N ALA A 60 -13.95 12.75 11.47
CA ALA A 60 -14.62 12.00 12.54
C ALA A 60 -15.24 12.91 13.62
N VAL A 61 -14.53 14.02 13.97
CA VAL A 61 -14.94 14.89 15.08
C VAL A 61 -15.72 16.12 14.66
N SER A 62 -15.71 16.47 13.39
CA SER A 62 -16.32 17.70 12.86
C SER A 62 -17.76 17.46 12.41
N SER A 63 -18.61 18.48 12.56
CA SER A 63 -19.95 18.55 11.97
C SER A 63 -20.00 19.74 11.03
N PHE A 64 -20.18 19.50 9.73
CA PHE A 64 -20.30 20.52 8.71
C PHE A 64 -21.23 20.04 7.59
N PRO A 65 -21.88 20.94 6.84
CA PRO A 65 -22.70 20.57 5.70
C PRO A 65 -21.80 19.87 4.64
N GLY A 66 -22.28 18.74 4.09
CA GLY A 66 -21.50 17.94 3.13
C GLY A 66 -20.57 16.89 3.75
N ARG A 67 -20.48 16.77 5.10
CA ARG A 67 -19.65 15.75 5.77
C ARG A 67 -19.96 14.33 5.28
N ASN A 68 -21.23 13.98 5.15
CA ASN A 68 -21.63 12.65 4.70
C ASN A 68 -21.23 12.39 3.24
N LEU A 69 -21.26 13.40 2.39
CA LEU A 69 -20.78 13.31 1.00
C LEU A 69 -19.27 13.07 0.98
N LEU A 70 -18.51 13.78 1.81
CA LEU A 70 -17.06 13.60 1.91
C LEU A 70 -16.70 12.19 2.42
N ILE A 71 -17.41 11.68 3.43
CA ILE A 71 -17.26 10.30 3.91
C ILE A 71 -17.59 9.30 2.79
N ALA A 72 -18.68 9.52 2.05
CA ALA A 72 -19.04 8.68 0.92
C ALA A 72 -17.97 8.70 -0.17
N ALA A 73 -17.36 9.87 -0.47
CA ALA A 73 -16.26 9.98 -1.41
C ALA A 73 -15.01 9.19 -0.97
N PHE A 74 -14.64 9.24 0.32
CA PHE A 74 -13.54 8.43 0.83
C PHE A 74 -13.88 6.93 0.85
N ASN A 75 -15.14 6.56 1.16
CA ASN A 75 -15.58 5.16 1.07
C ASN A 75 -15.52 4.65 -0.38
N THR A 76 -15.91 5.46 -1.36
CA THR A 76 -15.75 5.14 -2.78
C THR A 76 -14.27 5.03 -3.14
N GLY A 77 -13.42 5.90 -2.56
CA GLY A 77 -11.98 5.87 -2.72
C GLY A 77 -11.33 4.56 -2.26
N PHE A 78 -11.94 3.86 -1.29
CA PHE A 78 -11.48 2.54 -0.86
C PHE A 78 -11.63 1.46 -1.95
N GLY A 79 -12.61 1.63 -2.84
CA GLY A 79 -12.88 0.74 -3.98
C GLY A 79 -12.38 1.28 -5.33
N LEU A 80 -11.51 2.29 -5.34
CA LEU A 80 -10.95 2.81 -6.61
C LEU A 80 -10.24 1.71 -7.40
N PRO A 81 -10.61 1.48 -8.68
CA PRO A 81 -9.88 0.54 -9.51
C PRO A 81 -8.45 1.05 -9.76
N PRO A 82 -7.40 0.33 -9.33
CA PRO A 82 -6.03 0.82 -9.43
C PRO A 82 -5.59 1.13 -10.88
N VAL A 83 -6.07 0.33 -11.83
CA VAL A 83 -5.79 0.55 -13.26
C VAL A 83 -6.31 1.91 -13.74
N VAL A 84 -7.49 2.33 -13.26
CA VAL A 84 -8.07 3.62 -13.63
C VAL A 84 -7.26 4.77 -13.03
N VAL A 85 -6.83 4.65 -11.77
CA VAL A 85 -5.94 5.63 -11.13
C VAL A 85 -4.62 5.74 -11.91
N GLY A 86 -4.02 4.60 -12.25
CA GLY A 86 -2.81 4.56 -13.05
C GLY A 86 -2.97 5.16 -14.44
N LEU A 87 -4.10 4.89 -15.12
CA LEU A 87 -4.41 5.45 -16.43
C LEU A 87 -4.55 6.97 -16.37
N ILE A 88 -5.35 7.50 -15.44
CA ILE A 88 -5.55 8.94 -15.27
C ILE A 88 -4.21 9.62 -14.98
N LEU A 89 -3.44 9.10 -14.03
CA LEU A 89 -2.14 9.66 -13.68
C LEU A 89 -1.16 9.58 -14.86
N SER A 90 -1.15 8.47 -15.62
CA SER A 90 -0.32 8.32 -16.81
C SER A 90 -0.65 9.37 -17.88
N ILE A 91 -1.96 9.67 -18.08
CA ILE A 91 -2.40 10.73 -19.01
C ILE A 91 -1.95 12.11 -18.53
N LEU A 92 -2.11 12.41 -17.24
CA LEU A 92 -1.67 13.69 -16.66
C LEU A 92 -0.15 13.89 -16.80
N LEU A 93 0.64 12.81 -16.73
CA LEU A 93 2.10 12.81 -16.84
C LEU A 93 2.62 12.69 -18.28
N LEU A 94 1.74 12.63 -19.30
CA LEU A 94 2.16 12.69 -20.70
C LEU A 94 2.92 13.99 -20.97
N ARG A 95 3.87 13.95 -21.91
CA ARG A 95 4.71 15.10 -22.25
C ARG A 95 3.91 16.37 -22.57
N HIS A 96 2.73 16.22 -23.16
CA HIS A 96 1.77 17.30 -23.47
C HIS A 96 0.64 17.42 -22.43
N GLY A 97 0.68 16.62 -21.36
CA GLY A 97 -0.27 16.67 -20.26
C GLY A 97 0.04 17.80 -19.26
N PRO A 98 -0.91 18.11 -18.38
CA PRO A 98 -0.77 19.21 -17.41
C PRO A 98 0.39 19.04 -16.43
N LEU A 99 0.83 17.81 -16.16
CA LEU A 99 1.96 17.49 -15.29
C LEU A 99 3.20 16.99 -16.08
N GLY A 100 3.17 17.08 -17.42
CA GLY A 100 4.24 16.59 -18.30
C GLY A 100 5.59 17.25 -18.05
N GLY A 101 5.60 18.50 -17.64
CA GLY A 101 6.83 19.24 -17.29
C GLY A 101 7.61 18.65 -16.12
N LEU A 102 6.98 17.81 -15.27
CA LEU A 102 7.65 17.12 -14.16
C LEU A 102 8.53 15.93 -14.63
N ASN A 103 8.34 15.44 -15.85
CA ASN A 103 9.07 14.29 -16.42
C ASN A 103 9.07 13.04 -15.52
N LEU A 104 7.96 12.80 -14.82
CA LEU A 104 7.85 11.69 -13.83
C LEU A 104 7.39 10.37 -14.46
N ARG A 105 6.85 10.37 -15.67
CA ARG A 105 6.34 9.14 -16.30
C ARG A 105 7.45 8.10 -16.41
N PHE A 106 7.12 6.86 -16.10
CA PHE A 106 8.06 5.72 -16.08
C PHE A 106 9.19 5.87 -15.06
N THR A 107 8.90 6.49 -13.93
CA THR A 107 9.85 6.62 -12.81
C THR A 107 9.25 6.07 -11.51
N PRO A 108 10.09 5.64 -10.53
CA PRO A 108 9.61 5.22 -9.23
C PRO A 108 8.76 6.27 -8.50
N PRO A 109 9.08 7.58 -8.52
CA PRO A 109 8.22 8.61 -7.93
C PRO A 109 6.79 8.64 -8.50
N ALA A 110 6.58 8.39 -9.79
CA ALA A 110 5.24 8.30 -10.35
C ALA A 110 4.45 7.12 -9.78
N MET A 111 5.11 5.97 -9.57
CA MET A 111 4.51 4.80 -8.93
C MET A 111 4.16 5.10 -7.46
N MET A 112 5.04 5.81 -6.73
CA MET A 112 4.78 6.24 -5.36
C MET A 112 3.55 7.15 -5.28
N VAL A 113 3.39 8.09 -6.20
CA VAL A 113 2.22 8.97 -6.28
C VAL A 113 0.95 8.16 -6.57
N ALA A 114 0.98 7.20 -7.51
CA ALA A 114 -0.17 6.36 -7.81
C ALA A 114 -0.60 5.54 -6.57
N GLN A 115 0.36 4.90 -5.91
CA GLN A 115 0.12 4.12 -4.69
C GLN A 115 -0.32 5.00 -3.51
N PHE A 116 0.21 6.22 -3.38
CA PHE A 116 -0.25 7.20 -2.39
C PHE A 116 -1.74 7.54 -2.58
N ILE A 117 -2.18 7.79 -3.82
CA ILE A 117 -3.59 8.07 -4.14
C ILE A 117 -4.50 6.91 -3.72
N LEU A 118 -4.05 5.66 -3.89
CA LEU A 118 -4.78 4.46 -3.46
C LEU A 118 -4.78 4.28 -1.94
N CYS A 119 -3.67 4.54 -1.26
CA CYS A 119 -3.53 4.42 0.19
C CYS A 119 -4.33 5.47 0.96
N LEU A 120 -4.37 6.70 0.47
CA LEU A 120 -4.89 7.85 1.20
C LEU A 120 -6.33 7.66 1.70
N PRO A 121 -7.32 7.27 0.85
CA PRO A 121 -8.68 7.04 1.32
C PRO A 121 -8.79 5.88 2.34
N ILE A 122 -7.94 4.86 2.23
CA ILE A 122 -7.88 3.75 3.19
C ILE A 122 -7.51 4.28 4.58
N VAL A 123 -6.43 5.05 4.66
CA VAL A 123 -5.95 5.62 5.92
C VAL A 123 -6.97 6.60 6.51
N ILE A 124 -7.57 7.47 5.68
CA ILE A 124 -8.60 8.42 6.12
C ILE A 124 -9.79 7.68 6.74
N ASN A 125 -10.33 6.69 6.05
CA ASN A 125 -11.50 5.94 6.50
C ASN A 125 -11.23 5.17 7.79
N LEU A 126 -10.16 4.39 7.83
CA LEU A 126 -9.83 3.59 9.01
C LEU A 126 -9.51 4.47 10.22
N THR A 127 -8.86 5.62 10.01
CA THR A 127 -8.65 6.61 11.08
C THR A 127 -9.97 7.19 11.55
N ALA A 128 -10.87 7.56 10.63
CA ALA A 128 -12.18 8.10 11.00
C ALA A 128 -13.01 7.10 11.82
N VAL A 129 -13.04 5.83 11.42
CA VAL A 129 -13.70 4.75 12.15
C VAL A 129 -13.07 4.58 13.54
N ALA A 130 -11.76 4.53 13.65
CA ALA A 130 -11.06 4.39 14.92
C ALA A 130 -11.40 5.53 15.89
N VAL A 131 -11.41 6.78 15.42
CA VAL A 131 -11.79 7.94 16.25
C VAL A 131 -13.28 7.91 16.65
N GLN A 132 -14.17 7.44 15.77
CA GLN A 132 -15.60 7.31 16.08
C GLN A 132 -15.89 6.25 17.14
N GLN A 133 -15.07 5.22 17.25
CA GLN A 133 -15.16 4.17 18.25
C GLN A 133 -14.70 4.60 19.65
N LEU A 134 -13.97 5.72 19.77
CA LEU A 134 -13.56 6.27 21.06
C LEU A 134 -14.79 6.75 21.87
N ASN A 135 -14.72 6.56 23.19
CA ASN A 135 -15.76 7.03 24.10
C ASN A 135 -16.01 8.54 23.91
N PRO A 136 -17.25 8.96 23.59
CA PRO A 136 -17.58 10.39 23.41
C PRO A 136 -17.26 11.24 24.64
N LYS A 137 -17.30 10.66 25.86
CA LYS A 137 -16.97 11.33 27.11
C LYS A 137 -15.52 11.83 27.15
N LEU A 138 -14.56 11.11 26.51
CA LEU A 138 -13.18 11.53 26.45
C LEU A 138 -13.03 12.91 25.79
N ARG A 139 -13.74 13.14 24.69
CA ARG A 139 -13.72 14.42 23.97
C ARG A 139 -14.34 15.55 24.79
N LEU A 140 -15.43 15.27 25.51
CA LEU A 140 -16.07 16.24 26.41
C LEU A 140 -15.16 16.61 27.58
N GLN A 141 -14.54 15.62 28.21
CA GLN A 141 -13.59 15.83 29.31
C GLN A 141 -12.42 16.71 28.88
N MET A 142 -11.80 16.42 27.72
CA MET A 142 -10.68 17.21 27.22
C MET A 142 -11.07 18.67 26.93
N ARG A 143 -12.28 18.88 26.38
CA ARG A 143 -12.80 20.24 26.15
C ARG A 143 -13.10 20.96 27.48
N ALA A 144 -13.64 20.27 28.44
CA ALA A 144 -13.89 20.84 29.80
C ALA A 144 -12.60 21.23 30.50
N LEU A 145 -11.49 20.52 30.26
CA LEU A 145 -10.15 20.85 30.73
C LEU A 145 -9.45 21.96 29.92
N GLY A 146 -10.13 22.58 28.96
CA GLY A 146 -9.60 23.70 28.19
C GLY A 146 -8.63 23.27 27.05
N ALA A 147 -8.62 22.00 26.65
CA ALA A 147 -7.75 21.55 25.56
C ALA A 147 -8.05 22.29 24.25
N SER A 148 -7.00 22.80 23.61
CA SER A 148 -7.08 23.37 22.27
C SER A 148 -7.43 22.31 21.21
N ARG A 149 -7.83 22.75 20.02
CA ARG A 149 -8.13 21.81 18.92
C ARG A 149 -6.93 20.95 18.54
N SER A 150 -5.73 21.51 18.52
CA SER A 150 -4.49 20.78 18.22
C SER A 150 -4.17 19.75 19.32
N GLN A 151 -4.33 20.11 20.57
CA GLN A 151 -4.14 19.18 21.71
C GLN A 151 -5.15 18.03 21.66
N LEU A 152 -6.40 18.31 21.33
CA LEU A 152 -7.42 17.28 21.16
C LEU A 152 -7.06 16.32 20.01
N MET A 153 -6.63 16.84 18.85
CA MET A 153 -6.23 16.03 17.70
C MET A 153 -5.02 15.14 18.02
N TRP A 154 -4.03 15.70 18.71
CA TRP A 154 -2.85 14.96 19.14
C TRP A 154 -3.21 13.82 20.11
N LEU A 155 -4.06 14.10 21.09
CA LEU A 155 -4.52 13.10 22.06
C LEU A 155 -5.33 11.99 21.36
N LEU A 156 -6.26 12.35 20.48
CA LEU A 156 -7.02 11.36 19.70
C LEU A 156 -6.08 10.45 18.91
N GLY A 157 -5.06 11.03 18.25
CA GLY A 157 -4.05 10.25 17.52
C GLY A 157 -3.27 9.28 18.43
N ARG A 158 -2.95 9.73 19.67
CA ARG A 158 -2.27 8.87 20.65
C ARG A 158 -3.17 7.73 21.15
N GLU A 159 -4.45 8.00 21.36
CA GLU A 159 -5.42 7.01 21.83
C GLU A 159 -5.70 5.93 20.79
N ILE A 160 -5.73 6.31 19.51
CA ILE A 160 -5.97 5.36 18.40
C ILE A 160 -4.67 4.78 17.81
N ARG A 161 -3.52 4.87 18.47
CA ARG A 161 -2.22 4.43 17.92
C ARG A 161 -2.22 2.98 17.44
N LEU A 162 -2.88 2.06 18.16
CA LEU A 162 -2.99 0.65 17.75
C LEU A 162 -3.91 0.47 16.52
N PRO A 163 -5.13 1.05 16.47
CA PRO A 163 -5.93 1.12 15.24
C PRO A 163 -5.19 1.77 14.06
N LEU A 164 -4.33 2.80 14.29
CA LEU A 164 -3.52 3.41 13.24
C LEU A 164 -2.49 2.46 12.65
N LEU A 165 -1.88 1.58 13.44
CA LEU A 165 -1.03 0.51 12.91
C LEU A 165 -1.84 -0.41 11.99
N GLY A 166 -3.06 -0.79 12.38
CA GLY A 166 -3.97 -1.56 11.53
C GLY A 166 -4.32 -0.84 10.23
N ALA A 167 -4.58 0.47 10.29
CA ALA A 167 -4.84 1.30 9.11
C ALA A 167 -3.63 1.34 8.16
N TYR A 168 -2.41 1.47 8.70
CA TYR A 168 -1.17 1.41 7.94
C TYR A 168 -0.99 0.03 7.28
N MET A 169 -1.20 -1.07 8.04
CA MET A 169 -1.11 -2.44 7.52
C MET A 169 -2.07 -2.65 6.34
N ALA A 170 -3.31 -2.18 6.47
CA ALA A 170 -4.30 -2.26 5.40
C ALA A 170 -3.89 -1.46 4.16
N ALA A 171 -3.38 -0.23 4.34
CA ALA A 171 -2.90 0.62 3.24
C ALA A 171 -1.68 0.01 2.55
N PHE A 172 -0.67 -0.44 3.31
CA PHE A 172 0.51 -1.11 2.78
C PHE A 172 0.12 -2.40 2.04
N GLY A 173 -0.72 -3.24 2.66
CA GLY A 173 -1.22 -4.47 2.04
C GLY A 173 -1.91 -4.19 0.71
N ALA A 174 -2.76 -3.16 0.63
CA ALA A 174 -3.47 -2.80 -0.59
C ALA A 174 -2.54 -2.44 -1.77
N VAL A 175 -1.37 -1.87 -1.51
CA VAL A 175 -0.48 -1.38 -2.58
C VAL A 175 0.74 -2.26 -2.87
N VAL A 176 1.17 -3.10 -1.92
CA VAL A 176 2.33 -3.97 -2.13
C VAL A 176 2.07 -5.05 -3.19
N HIS A 177 0.83 -5.50 -3.33
CA HIS A 177 0.41 -6.47 -4.36
C HIS A 177 -0.28 -5.81 -5.57
N GLU A 178 -0.27 -4.47 -5.64
CA GLU A 178 -0.91 -3.74 -6.71
C GLU A 178 -0.08 -3.82 -8.01
N VAL A 179 -0.74 -4.15 -9.12
CA VAL A 179 -0.15 -4.34 -10.45
C VAL A 179 -0.52 -3.20 -11.40
N GLY A 180 -1.81 -2.88 -11.47
CA GLY A 180 -2.40 -2.10 -12.55
C GLY A 180 -1.91 -0.66 -12.63
N ALA A 181 -1.92 0.06 -11.50
CA ALA A 181 -1.40 1.42 -11.43
C ALA A 181 0.12 1.43 -11.65
N SER A 182 0.83 0.49 -11.01
CA SER A 182 2.28 0.34 -11.15
C SER A 182 2.70 0.09 -12.60
N GLN A 183 1.98 -0.78 -13.32
CA GLN A 183 2.21 -1.06 -14.73
C GLN A 183 1.96 0.18 -15.61
N MET A 184 0.84 0.90 -15.36
CA MET A 184 0.43 2.05 -16.16
C MET A 184 1.40 3.24 -16.06
N VAL A 185 1.86 3.58 -14.85
CA VAL A 185 2.72 4.75 -14.65
C VAL A 185 4.21 4.41 -14.66
N GLY A 186 4.57 3.17 -14.29
CA GLY A 186 5.96 2.69 -14.17
C GLY A 186 6.50 2.04 -15.43
N GLY A 187 5.66 1.33 -16.21
CA GLY A 187 6.06 0.69 -17.46
C GLY A 187 7.00 -0.51 -17.33
N ASN A 188 7.18 -1.05 -16.11
CA ASN A 188 7.98 -2.27 -15.83
C ASN A 188 9.42 -2.24 -16.36
N LEU A 189 10.12 -1.11 -16.22
CA LEU A 189 11.49 -0.94 -16.71
C LEU A 189 12.50 -1.66 -15.82
N PRO A 190 13.40 -2.51 -16.39
CA PRO A 190 14.45 -3.19 -15.65
C PRO A 190 15.32 -2.22 -14.85
N GLY A 191 15.67 -2.59 -13.62
CA GLY A 191 16.55 -1.80 -12.76
C GLY A 191 15.94 -0.49 -12.21
N SER A 192 14.72 -0.11 -12.59
CA SER A 192 14.09 1.15 -12.21
C SER A 192 12.68 0.98 -11.67
N THR A 193 11.70 0.64 -12.52
CA THR A 193 10.27 0.57 -12.14
C THR A 193 9.70 -0.84 -12.11
N ARG A 194 10.53 -1.86 -12.40
CA ARG A 194 10.13 -3.25 -12.25
C ARG A 194 10.02 -3.59 -10.76
N VAL A 195 8.83 -4.04 -10.36
CA VAL A 195 8.51 -4.52 -9.01
C VAL A 195 8.06 -5.97 -9.09
N LEU A 196 8.01 -6.69 -7.96
CA LEU A 196 7.67 -8.12 -7.92
C LEU A 196 6.37 -8.43 -8.65
N THR A 197 5.32 -7.62 -8.43
CA THR A 197 4.00 -7.83 -9.05
C THR A 197 4.02 -7.65 -10.58
N THR A 198 4.72 -6.65 -11.09
CA THR A 198 4.85 -6.43 -12.54
C THR A 198 5.80 -7.44 -13.18
N ALA A 199 6.81 -7.93 -12.47
CA ALA A 199 7.67 -9.03 -12.90
C ALA A 199 6.88 -10.33 -13.05
N ILE A 200 6.04 -10.70 -12.08
CA ILE A 200 5.18 -11.89 -12.15
C ILE A 200 4.31 -11.86 -13.42
N VAL A 201 3.64 -10.74 -13.69
CA VAL A 201 2.78 -10.62 -14.89
C VAL A 201 3.58 -10.75 -16.18
N MET A 202 4.76 -10.13 -16.22
CA MET A 202 5.65 -10.18 -17.38
C MET A 202 6.16 -11.61 -17.64
N GLU A 203 6.71 -12.28 -16.63
CA GLU A 203 7.26 -13.64 -16.75
C GLU A 203 6.17 -14.65 -17.12
N THR A 204 4.98 -14.51 -16.50
CA THR A 204 3.81 -15.32 -16.88
C THR A 204 3.41 -15.09 -18.34
N GLY A 205 3.41 -13.84 -18.81
CA GLY A 205 3.11 -13.50 -20.20
C GLY A 205 4.13 -14.02 -21.22
N MET A 206 5.37 -14.25 -20.78
CA MET A 206 6.44 -14.86 -21.58
C MET A 206 6.45 -16.40 -21.53
N GLY A 207 5.61 -17.01 -20.67
CA GLY A 207 5.60 -18.46 -20.44
C GLY A 207 6.68 -18.98 -19.48
N HIS A 208 7.40 -18.08 -18.81
CA HIS A 208 8.44 -18.44 -17.80
C HIS A 208 7.78 -18.62 -16.42
N TYR A 209 7.00 -19.68 -16.28
CA TYR A 209 6.21 -19.94 -15.06
C TYR A 209 7.08 -20.18 -13.82
N ASP A 210 8.27 -20.80 -13.97
CA ASP A 210 9.29 -21.01 -12.95
C ASP A 210 9.72 -19.68 -12.29
N ARG A 211 10.08 -18.68 -13.10
CA ARG A 211 10.47 -17.34 -12.64
C ARG A 211 9.29 -16.57 -12.04
N ALA A 212 8.11 -16.65 -12.66
CA ALA A 212 6.91 -16.04 -12.14
C ALA A 212 6.56 -16.59 -10.76
N MET A 213 6.66 -17.91 -10.55
CA MET A 213 6.47 -18.58 -9.27
C MET A 213 7.51 -18.15 -8.24
N ALA A 214 8.78 -18.08 -8.63
CA ALA A 214 9.85 -17.60 -7.76
C ALA A 214 9.57 -16.16 -7.26
N CYS A 215 9.24 -15.24 -8.15
CA CYS A 215 8.84 -13.87 -7.79
C CYS A 215 7.58 -13.84 -6.89
N GLY A 216 6.61 -14.73 -7.14
CA GLY A 216 5.39 -14.85 -6.34
C GLY A 216 5.68 -15.32 -4.91
N ILE A 217 6.54 -16.33 -4.74
CA ILE A 217 6.96 -16.83 -3.43
C ILE A 217 7.73 -15.74 -2.67
N VAL A 218 8.64 -15.04 -3.33
CA VAL A 218 9.37 -13.92 -2.74
C VAL A 218 8.41 -12.82 -2.28
N LEU A 219 7.38 -12.48 -3.09
CA LEU A 219 6.36 -11.51 -2.71
C LEU A 219 5.57 -11.96 -1.48
N LEU A 220 5.15 -13.23 -1.42
CA LEU A 220 4.43 -13.78 -0.27
C LEU A 220 5.27 -13.74 1.00
N LEU A 221 6.53 -14.14 0.92
CA LEU A 221 7.47 -14.07 2.05
C LEU A 221 7.67 -12.64 2.52
N LEU A 222 7.86 -11.70 1.61
CA LEU A 222 8.03 -10.27 1.91
C LEU A 222 6.81 -9.71 2.63
N VAL A 223 5.61 -9.95 2.09
CA VAL A 223 4.34 -9.50 2.71
C VAL A 223 4.16 -10.15 4.06
N GLY A 224 4.43 -11.46 4.18
CA GLY A 224 4.34 -12.21 5.44
C GLY A 224 5.28 -11.67 6.52
N VAL A 225 6.52 -11.36 6.16
CA VAL A 225 7.51 -10.77 7.09
C VAL A 225 7.06 -9.39 7.56
N VAL A 226 6.67 -8.51 6.63
CA VAL A 226 6.21 -7.14 6.98
C VAL A 226 4.95 -7.20 7.83
N ALA A 227 3.95 -7.98 7.43
CA ALA A 227 2.71 -8.14 8.20
C ALA A 227 2.97 -8.76 9.58
N GLY A 228 3.83 -9.77 9.66
CA GLY A 228 4.23 -10.42 10.91
C GLY A 228 4.92 -9.46 11.87
N LEU A 229 5.86 -8.65 11.40
CA LEU A 229 6.55 -7.63 12.19
C LEU A 229 5.57 -6.57 12.73
N LEU A 230 4.68 -6.07 11.87
CA LEU A 230 3.68 -5.07 12.27
C LEU A 230 2.68 -5.65 13.28
N THR A 231 2.24 -6.90 13.09
CA THR A 231 1.36 -7.60 14.03
C THR A 231 2.05 -7.82 15.37
N TRP A 232 3.33 -8.21 15.37
CA TRP A 232 4.10 -8.35 16.61
C TRP A 232 4.21 -7.03 17.38
N VAL A 233 4.49 -5.92 16.69
CA VAL A 233 4.52 -4.58 17.30
C VAL A 233 3.16 -4.22 17.89
N GLN A 234 2.08 -4.46 17.13
CA GLN A 234 0.71 -4.16 17.56
C GLN A 234 0.32 -4.96 18.82
N GLN A 235 0.63 -6.25 18.86
CA GLN A 235 0.31 -7.10 20.01
C GLN A 235 1.14 -6.73 21.25
N ARG A 236 2.43 -6.43 21.07
CA ARG A 236 3.29 -6.03 22.20
C ARG A 236 2.80 -4.78 22.91
N ASP A 237 2.24 -3.82 22.17
CA ASP A 237 1.70 -2.57 22.75
C ASP A 237 0.29 -2.77 23.34
N ALA A 238 -0.46 -3.81 22.92
CA ALA A 238 -1.77 -4.12 23.48
C ALA A 238 -1.72 -4.72 24.88
N TYR A 239 -0.58 -5.35 25.26
CA TYR A 239 -0.35 -5.95 26.58
C TYR A 239 0.37 -5.01 27.59
N ARG A 240 0.65 -3.78 27.20
CA ARG A 240 1.19 -2.71 28.07
C ARG A 240 0.12 -1.68 28.42
#